data_b57f5c4c8fe27be30ef1fe684a700cef
#
_entry.id   b57f5c4c8fe27be30ef1fe684a700cef
#
_cell.length_a   1.000
_cell.length_b   1.000
_cell.length_c   1.000
_cell.angle_alpha   90.00
_cell.angle_beta   90.00
_cell.angle_gamma   90.00
#
_symmetry.space_group_name_H-M   'P 1'
#
loop_
_entity.id
_entity.type
_entity.pdbx_description
1 polymer ?
#
loop_
_entity_poly.entity_id
_entity_poly.type
_entity_poly.pdbx_seq_one_letter_code
_entity_poly.pdbx_strand_id
1 'polypeptide(L)'
;MARKKKTEISEPTVYTYEQLQKIEDHIEKHFGQIENYLQESDTDDIKLNIYALPPTVNNRCLTLVTAGMGALEMKVPDELEDNKLSRCELVMTLPPDWDIHGEELENVWPLHLLKLISRLPIKEKSWLGPYHTIDYGTCFASNTEFTSIMIMPVSEDMDVCRCDLSDGEIVNFYRVFPLYNSELEFKCLNGSGALLDKFDRNYNFITDIDRPPVVTKDFLNIIDTVESHSSKIEQKQLDTPMINGANHISAYFRWIMEHNMLSDDFVEFFEEEIQALKDKKNDIRKFIINSLSGEFLYDMLNDEGSAFTDYYYNFYHGEDEPCFPGDVDNVALDFFGEEKYNCEEFGDEAYLFVPYDENYYKAMCRYINKAYRAFKKQNKRGDFK
;
A
#
# COMPACT_ATOMS: atom_id res chain seq x y z
N MET A 1 23.33 32.97 34.16
CA MET A 1 22.22 33.65 33.41
C MET A 1 22.11 32.95 32.04
N ALA A 2 21.22 32.00 31.90
CA ALA A 2 20.96 31.31 30.64
C ALA A 2 19.98 32.14 29.79
N ARG A 3 20.42 32.61 28.63
CA ARG A 3 19.58 33.29 27.66
C ARG A 3 18.58 32.25 27.12
N LYS A 4 17.29 32.38 27.44
CA LYS A 4 16.20 31.72 26.73
C LYS A 4 16.27 32.15 25.26
N LYS A 5 16.54 31.22 24.35
CA LYS A 5 16.32 31.42 22.92
C LYS A 5 14.81 31.70 22.76
N LYS A 6 14.48 32.92 22.31
CA LYS A 6 13.16 33.21 21.76
C LYS A 6 12.99 32.30 20.54
N THR A 7 12.05 31.40 20.57
CA THR A 7 11.56 30.70 19.38
C THR A 7 10.93 31.80 18.51
N GLU A 8 11.50 32.07 17.34
CA GLU A 8 10.82 32.89 16.33
C GLU A 8 9.57 32.10 15.91
N ILE A 9 8.42 32.64 16.19
CA ILE A 9 7.15 32.17 15.67
C ILE A 9 7.18 32.58 14.20
N SER A 10 7.36 31.64 13.29
CA SER A 10 7.20 31.88 11.85
C SER A 10 5.72 32.11 11.55
N GLU A 11 5.43 33.13 10.75
CA GLU A 11 4.07 33.32 10.25
C GLU A 11 3.65 32.11 9.41
N PRO A 12 2.37 31.67 9.49
CA PRO A 12 1.91 30.53 8.71
C PRO A 12 2.01 30.81 7.20
N THR A 13 2.34 29.79 6.42
CA THR A 13 2.31 29.88 4.95
C THR A 13 0.86 29.95 4.46
N VAL A 14 0.58 30.91 3.61
CA VAL A 14 -0.78 31.18 3.10
C VAL A 14 -0.73 31.46 1.59
N TYR A 15 -1.79 31.13 0.88
CA TYR A 15 -1.99 31.62 -0.49
C TYR A 15 -2.05 33.16 -0.51
N THR A 16 -1.55 33.75 -1.57
CA THR A 16 -1.89 35.15 -1.90
C THR A 16 -3.38 35.26 -2.21
N TYR A 17 -3.92 36.46 -2.19
CA TYR A 17 -5.32 36.67 -2.51
C TYR A 17 -5.67 36.16 -3.93
N GLU A 18 -4.81 36.41 -4.92
CA GLU A 18 -5.00 35.97 -6.30
C GLU A 18 -4.93 34.43 -6.44
N GLN A 19 -4.01 33.79 -5.72
CA GLN A 19 -3.90 32.32 -5.71
C GLN A 19 -5.14 31.69 -5.08
N LEU A 20 -5.57 32.20 -3.92
CA LEU A 20 -6.77 31.69 -3.24
C LEU A 20 -8.02 31.83 -4.11
N GLN A 21 -8.19 32.98 -4.76
CA GLN A 21 -9.32 33.20 -5.67
C GLN A 21 -9.34 32.16 -6.81
N LYS A 22 -8.17 31.82 -7.39
CA LYS A 22 -8.10 30.78 -8.42
C LYS A 22 -8.44 29.39 -7.89
N ILE A 23 -8.01 29.06 -6.67
CA ILE A 23 -8.37 27.80 -6.01
C ILE A 23 -9.90 27.75 -5.79
N GLU A 24 -10.50 28.83 -5.29
CA GLU A 24 -11.94 28.92 -5.08
C GLU A 24 -12.72 28.83 -6.39
N ASP A 25 -12.31 29.57 -7.43
CA ASP A 25 -12.90 29.48 -8.77
C ASP A 25 -12.83 28.06 -9.35
N HIS A 26 -11.70 27.36 -9.13
CA HIS A 26 -11.54 25.97 -9.55
C HIS A 26 -12.47 25.04 -8.78
N ILE A 27 -12.57 25.21 -7.44
CA ILE A 27 -13.48 24.45 -6.60
C ILE A 27 -14.93 24.64 -7.05
N GLU A 28 -15.36 25.89 -7.24
CA GLU A 28 -16.73 26.16 -7.68
C GLU A 28 -17.06 25.62 -9.08
N LYS A 29 -16.09 25.68 -9.97
CA LYS A 29 -16.24 25.15 -11.35
C LYS A 29 -16.41 23.64 -11.39
N HIS A 30 -15.67 22.89 -10.56
CA HIS A 30 -15.54 21.45 -10.71
C HIS A 30 -16.20 20.61 -9.62
N PHE A 31 -16.34 21.17 -8.40
CA PHE A 31 -16.83 20.38 -7.25
C PHE A 31 -18.18 20.87 -6.72
N GLY A 32 -18.48 22.16 -6.81
CA GLY A 32 -19.76 22.75 -6.38
C GLY A 32 -19.59 24.13 -5.76
N GLN A 33 -20.71 24.81 -5.50
CA GLN A 33 -20.70 26.16 -4.94
C GLN A 33 -20.23 26.19 -3.49
N ILE A 34 -19.38 27.15 -3.17
CA ILE A 34 -18.90 27.39 -1.81
C ILE A 34 -19.96 28.18 -1.04
N GLU A 35 -20.69 27.49 -0.17
CA GLU A 35 -21.68 28.14 0.71
C GLU A 35 -21.13 28.36 2.12
N ASN A 36 -20.36 27.40 2.63
CA ASN A 36 -19.81 27.41 3.97
C ASN A 36 -18.36 26.89 3.98
N TYR A 37 -17.59 27.34 4.94
CA TYR A 37 -16.27 26.82 5.19
C TYR A 37 -15.97 26.73 6.69
N LEU A 38 -15.13 25.78 7.03
CA LEU A 38 -14.59 25.60 8.37
C LEU A 38 -13.16 26.11 8.36
N GLN A 39 -12.90 27.18 9.09
CA GLN A 39 -11.57 27.75 9.25
C GLN A 39 -10.96 27.26 10.56
N GLU A 40 -9.71 26.82 10.53
CA GLU A 40 -8.96 26.61 11.75
C GLU A 40 -8.51 27.95 12.34
N SER A 41 -8.73 28.13 13.65
CA SER A 41 -8.17 29.24 14.41
C SER A 41 -6.79 28.83 14.92
N ASP A 42 -5.81 29.76 14.81
CA ASP A 42 -4.50 29.70 15.44
C ASP A 42 -3.64 28.50 15.12
N THR A 43 -3.18 28.39 13.87
CA THR A 43 -2.16 27.43 13.45
C THR A 43 -0.86 28.14 13.09
N ASP A 44 0.28 27.56 13.52
CA ASP A 44 1.62 28.12 13.29
C ASP A 44 2.26 27.69 11.96
N ASP A 45 1.59 26.77 11.21
CA ASP A 45 2.14 26.12 10.00
C ASP A 45 1.48 26.60 8.70
N ILE A 46 0.23 26.19 8.45
CA ILE A 46 -0.60 26.58 7.30
C ILE A 46 -1.96 27.07 7.77
N LYS A 47 -2.53 28.02 7.05
CA LYS A 47 -3.95 28.37 7.22
C LYS A 47 -4.79 27.47 6.33
N LEU A 48 -5.50 26.54 6.94
CA LEU A 48 -6.33 25.57 6.23
C LEU A 48 -7.81 25.97 6.36
N ASN A 49 -8.46 26.17 5.21
CA ASN A 49 -9.91 26.17 5.10
C ASN A 49 -10.36 24.81 4.60
N ILE A 50 -11.51 24.33 5.09
CA ILE A 50 -12.21 23.17 4.52
C ILE A 50 -13.56 23.65 4.05
N TYR A 51 -13.78 23.67 2.75
CA TYR A 51 -15.05 23.99 2.14
C TYR A 51 -15.95 22.78 2.18
N ALA A 52 -17.18 22.96 2.64
CA ALA A 52 -18.24 21.95 2.62
C ALA A 52 -19.24 22.32 1.52
N LEU A 53 -19.20 21.58 0.43
CA LEU A 53 -20.00 21.80 -0.75
C LEU A 53 -21.24 20.90 -0.69
N PRO A 54 -22.44 21.47 -0.59
CA PRO A 54 -23.66 20.68 -0.40
C PRO A 54 -23.99 19.85 -1.65
N PRO A 55 -24.78 18.75 -1.47
CA PRO A 55 -25.28 17.97 -2.58
C PRO A 55 -26.08 18.80 -3.57
N THR A 56 -25.89 18.52 -4.88
CA THR A 56 -26.63 19.14 -5.95
C THR A 56 -27.33 18.08 -6.83
N VAL A 57 -28.10 18.49 -7.82
CA VAL A 57 -28.73 17.57 -8.79
C VAL A 57 -27.67 16.79 -9.58
N ASN A 58 -26.52 17.42 -9.85
CA ASN A 58 -25.44 16.84 -10.63
C ASN A 58 -24.41 16.10 -9.76
N ASN A 59 -24.20 16.53 -8.52
CA ASN A 59 -23.34 15.88 -7.54
C ASN A 59 -24.15 15.61 -6.27
N ARG A 60 -24.61 14.38 -6.12
CA ARG A 60 -25.50 13.97 -5.01
C ARG A 60 -24.77 13.69 -3.70
N CYS A 61 -23.58 14.20 -3.53
CA CYS A 61 -22.72 13.94 -2.39
C CYS A 61 -22.36 15.25 -1.69
N LEU A 62 -22.14 15.19 -0.39
CA LEU A 62 -21.45 16.24 0.34
C LEU A 62 -19.96 16.14 0.00
N THR A 63 -19.36 17.20 -0.51
CA THR A 63 -17.94 17.21 -0.88
C THR A 63 -17.17 18.15 0.02
N LEU A 64 -16.14 17.65 0.68
CA LEU A 64 -15.19 18.42 1.46
C LEU A 64 -13.96 18.70 0.61
N VAL A 65 -13.53 19.95 0.54
CA VAL A 65 -12.32 20.35 -0.22
C VAL A 65 -11.46 21.25 0.67
N THR A 66 -10.18 20.94 0.76
CA THR A 66 -9.22 21.80 1.45
C THR A 66 -8.82 22.99 0.59
N ALA A 67 -8.45 24.10 1.21
CA ALA A 67 -7.76 25.21 0.57
C ALA A 67 -6.79 25.83 1.58
N GLY A 68 -5.52 25.78 1.25
CA GLY A 68 -4.44 26.29 2.11
C GLY A 68 -3.24 25.35 2.20
N MET A 69 -3.43 24.05 2.02
CA MET A 69 -2.33 23.08 2.02
C MET A 69 -1.35 23.35 0.87
N GLY A 70 -1.86 23.58 -0.33
CA GLY A 70 -1.06 23.80 -1.52
C GLY A 70 -0.34 25.17 -1.54
N ALA A 71 -0.56 26.04 -0.56
CA ALA A 71 0.28 27.23 -0.37
C ALA A 71 1.72 26.83 -0.02
N LEU A 72 1.90 25.69 0.63
CA LEU A 72 3.20 25.13 0.96
C LEU A 72 3.68 24.16 -0.13
N GLU A 73 4.95 24.24 -0.47
CA GLU A 73 5.61 23.34 -1.39
C GLU A 73 6.11 22.09 -0.66
N MET A 74 5.67 20.91 -1.11
CA MET A 74 6.10 19.63 -0.59
C MET A 74 7.45 19.23 -1.18
N LYS A 75 8.21 18.39 -0.47
CA LYS A 75 9.48 17.84 -0.95
C LYS A 75 9.22 16.62 -1.83
N VAL A 76 9.14 16.86 -3.12
CA VAL A 76 9.05 15.81 -4.14
C VAL A 76 10.47 15.37 -4.51
N PRO A 77 10.73 14.08 -4.80
CA PRO A 77 12.01 13.63 -5.35
C PRO A 77 12.38 14.35 -6.65
N ASP A 78 13.68 14.63 -6.84
CA ASP A 78 14.18 15.41 -7.98
C ASP A 78 13.78 14.78 -9.33
N GLU A 79 13.68 13.44 -9.39
CA GLU A 79 13.27 12.68 -10.58
C GLU A 79 11.83 12.95 -11.00
N LEU A 80 10.98 13.45 -10.08
CA LEU A 80 9.57 13.74 -10.30
C LEU A 80 9.26 15.24 -10.38
N GLU A 81 10.27 16.12 -10.32
CA GLU A 81 10.09 17.57 -10.29
C GLU A 81 9.31 18.09 -11.51
N ASP A 82 9.62 17.55 -12.71
CA ASP A 82 8.93 17.91 -13.95
C ASP A 82 7.43 17.59 -13.94
N ASN A 83 6.96 16.71 -13.09
CA ASN A 83 5.56 16.31 -12.98
C ASN A 83 4.69 17.32 -12.23
N LYS A 84 5.28 18.37 -11.64
CA LYS A 84 4.58 19.43 -10.91
C LYS A 84 3.70 18.90 -9.75
N LEU A 85 4.25 18.01 -8.94
CA LEU A 85 3.54 17.36 -7.82
C LEU A 85 3.76 18.04 -6.46
N SER A 86 4.49 19.16 -6.44
CA SER A 86 4.91 19.82 -5.18
C SER A 86 3.79 20.49 -4.40
N ARG A 87 2.60 20.71 -5.00
CA ARG A 87 1.46 21.36 -4.34
C ARG A 87 0.19 20.57 -4.56
N CYS A 88 -0.62 20.42 -3.50
CA CYS A 88 -1.93 19.78 -3.63
C CYS A 88 -2.95 20.32 -2.63
N GLU A 89 -4.22 20.10 -2.96
CA GLU A 89 -5.38 20.17 -2.08
C GLU A 89 -6.09 18.82 -2.05
N LEU A 90 -6.84 18.57 -0.98
CA LEU A 90 -7.50 17.30 -0.72
C LEU A 90 -9.00 17.41 -0.89
N VAL A 91 -9.58 16.37 -1.46
CA VAL A 91 -11.03 16.24 -1.68
C VAL A 91 -11.52 14.97 -1.01
N MET A 92 -12.62 15.05 -0.25
CA MET A 92 -13.28 13.89 0.32
C MET A 92 -14.77 13.95 0.03
N THR A 93 -15.34 12.86 -0.45
CA THR A 93 -16.74 12.77 -0.85
C THR A 93 -17.49 11.91 0.15
N LEU A 94 -18.56 12.45 0.73
CA LEU A 94 -19.37 11.84 1.78
C LEU A 94 -20.81 11.62 1.30
N PRO A 95 -21.58 10.73 1.91
CA PRO A 95 -23.03 10.65 1.72
C PRO A 95 -23.72 12.01 1.88
N PRO A 96 -24.84 12.24 1.18
CA PRO A 96 -25.48 13.58 1.13
C PRO A 96 -26.06 14.04 2.47
N ASP A 97 -26.35 13.10 3.35
CA ASP A 97 -26.93 13.30 4.67
C ASP A 97 -25.92 13.26 5.82
N TRP A 98 -24.63 13.27 5.49
CA TRP A 98 -23.56 13.28 6.49
C TRP A 98 -23.58 14.57 7.32
N ASP A 99 -23.66 14.43 8.64
CA ASP A 99 -23.69 15.56 9.56
C ASP A 99 -22.26 15.99 9.98
N ILE A 100 -21.71 16.98 9.28
CA ILE A 100 -20.40 17.57 9.61
C ILE A 100 -20.44 18.61 10.74
N HIS A 101 -21.62 18.95 11.25
CA HIS A 101 -21.80 19.94 12.31
C HIS A 101 -21.99 19.32 13.69
N GLY A 102 -22.04 17.98 13.75
CA GLY A 102 -22.09 17.27 15.02
C GLY A 102 -20.81 17.48 15.84
N GLU A 103 -20.93 17.29 17.16
CA GLU A 103 -19.79 17.36 18.08
C GLU A 103 -19.10 15.99 18.27
N GLU A 104 -19.78 14.90 17.89
CA GLU A 104 -19.29 13.54 18.06
C GLU A 104 -18.23 13.19 17.01
N LEU A 105 -17.21 12.44 17.42
CA LEU A 105 -16.12 12.02 16.52
C LEU A 105 -16.64 11.26 15.30
N GLU A 106 -17.68 10.48 15.48
CA GLU A 106 -18.38 9.70 14.45
C GLU A 106 -18.85 10.56 13.26
N ASN A 107 -19.13 11.85 13.51
CA ASN A 107 -19.58 12.80 12.49
C ASN A 107 -18.42 13.59 11.88
N VAL A 108 -17.43 13.97 12.70
CA VAL A 108 -16.39 14.94 12.32
C VAL A 108 -15.04 14.31 11.99
N TRP A 109 -14.87 12.99 12.08
CA TRP A 109 -13.60 12.34 11.73
C TRP A 109 -13.10 12.66 10.30
N PRO A 110 -13.97 12.87 9.26
CA PRO A 110 -13.48 13.25 7.94
C PRO A 110 -12.76 14.61 7.95
N LEU A 111 -13.27 15.57 8.73
CA LEU A 111 -12.63 16.88 8.89
C LEU A 111 -11.29 16.77 9.64
N HIS A 112 -11.25 15.96 10.70
CA HIS A 112 -10.01 15.70 11.44
C HIS A 112 -8.97 15.00 10.57
N LEU A 113 -9.39 14.04 9.77
CA LEU A 113 -8.53 13.32 8.86
C LEU A 113 -7.92 14.26 7.80
N LEU A 114 -8.74 15.09 7.14
CA LEU A 114 -8.24 16.08 6.17
C LEU A 114 -7.23 17.04 6.81
N LYS A 115 -7.50 17.54 8.02
CA LYS A 115 -6.57 18.39 8.77
C LYS A 115 -5.25 17.72 9.10
N LEU A 116 -5.29 16.43 9.46
CA LEU A 116 -4.12 15.64 9.78
C LEU A 116 -3.26 15.40 8.53
N ILE A 117 -3.89 14.94 7.43
CA ILE A 117 -3.19 14.63 6.18
C ILE A 117 -2.58 15.89 5.56
N SER A 118 -3.28 17.02 5.62
CA SER A 118 -2.76 18.30 5.10
C SER A 118 -1.45 18.73 5.74
N ARG A 119 -1.15 18.26 6.95
CA ARG A 119 0.09 18.59 7.68
C ARG A 119 1.16 17.51 7.62
N LEU A 120 0.82 16.35 7.07
CA LEU A 120 1.76 15.23 7.00
C LEU A 120 3.05 15.60 6.24
N PRO A 121 2.99 16.25 5.06
CA PRO A 121 4.20 16.63 4.33
C PRO A 121 5.12 17.57 5.11
N ILE A 122 4.56 18.45 5.96
CA ILE A 122 5.34 19.35 6.80
C ILE A 122 6.04 18.57 7.91
N LYS A 123 5.30 17.72 8.60
CA LYS A 123 5.78 16.97 9.77
C LYS A 123 6.83 15.93 9.38
N GLU A 124 6.57 15.21 8.31
CA GLU A 124 7.41 14.08 7.86
C GLU A 124 8.42 14.51 6.78
N LYS A 125 8.42 15.79 6.37
CA LYS A 125 9.26 16.32 5.28
C LYS A 125 9.16 15.47 4.01
N SER A 126 7.95 15.09 3.67
CA SER A 126 7.59 14.20 2.57
C SER A 126 6.65 14.89 1.58
N TRP A 127 6.00 14.12 0.73
CA TRP A 127 5.02 14.60 -0.24
C TRP A 127 3.84 13.64 -0.35
N LEU A 128 2.72 14.15 -0.87
CA LEU A 128 1.54 13.37 -1.20
C LEU A 128 1.36 13.35 -2.71
N GLY A 129 1.10 12.17 -3.24
CA GLY A 129 0.87 11.96 -4.66
C GLY A 129 -0.10 10.81 -4.93
N PRO A 130 -0.48 10.62 -6.21
CA PRO A 130 -1.41 9.57 -6.60
C PRO A 130 -0.98 8.19 -6.10
N TYR A 131 -1.92 7.47 -5.53
CA TYR A 131 -1.78 6.10 -5.02
C TYR A 131 -0.88 5.93 -3.79
N HIS A 132 -0.43 7.02 -3.16
CA HIS A 132 0.14 6.94 -1.82
C HIS A 132 -0.91 6.45 -0.83
N THR A 133 -0.50 5.64 0.13
CA THR A 133 -1.34 5.19 1.25
C THR A 133 -0.76 5.67 2.56
N ILE A 134 -1.64 5.96 3.51
CA ILE A 134 -1.28 6.36 4.87
C ILE A 134 -2.02 5.43 5.81
N ASP A 135 -1.27 4.66 6.59
CA ASP A 135 -1.80 3.85 7.67
C ASP A 135 -1.91 4.68 8.94
N TYR A 136 -3.11 4.70 9.52
CA TYR A 136 -3.37 5.37 10.80
C TYR A 136 -3.21 4.41 11.99
N GLY A 137 -3.24 3.10 11.73
CA GLY A 137 -3.06 2.03 12.70
C GLY A 137 -4.27 1.76 13.61
N THR A 138 -5.30 2.61 13.59
CA THR A 138 -6.55 2.46 14.36
C THR A 138 -7.72 2.97 13.55
N CYS A 139 -8.94 2.55 13.92
CA CYS A 139 -10.15 3.07 13.29
C CYS A 139 -10.27 4.59 13.45
N PHE A 140 -10.77 5.28 12.42
CA PHE A 140 -10.93 6.74 12.45
C PHE A 140 -11.97 7.20 13.49
N ALA A 141 -13.01 6.40 13.71
CA ALA A 141 -14.03 6.60 14.72
C ALA A 141 -14.67 5.25 15.10
N SER A 142 -15.53 5.24 16.13
CA SER A 142 -16.17 4.02 16.63
C SER A 142 -17.24 3.46 15.67
N ASN A 143 -17.72 4.26 14.73
CA ASN A 143 -18.71 3.88 13.73
C ASN A 143 -18.11 3.42 12.39
N THR A 144 -16.80 3.24 12.30
CA THR A 144 -16.15 2.78 11.08
C THR A 144 -14.99 1.84 11.37
N GLU A 145 -14.73 0.92 10.47
CA GLU A 145 -13.58 0.01 10.49
C GLU A 145 -12.44 0.48 9.57
N PHE A 146 -12.53 1.68 8.99
CA PHE A 146 -11.45 2.25 8.19
C PHE A 146 -10.27 2.63 9.09
N THR A 147 -9.07 2.15 8.73
CA THR A 147 -7.83 2.38 9.48
C THR A 147 -6.78 3.12 8.67
N SER A 148 -7.00 3.27 7.38
CA SER A 148 -6.02 3.81 6.43
C SER A 148 -6.71 4.58 5.30
N ILE A 149 -5.91 5.28 4.49
CA ILE A 149 -6.41 5.96 3.29
C ILE A 149 -5.52 5.70 2.09
N MET A 150 -6.10 5.87 0.89
CA MET A 150 -5.36 6.00 -0.36
C MET A 150 -5.63 7.37 -0.97
N ILE A 151 -4.56 8.01 -1.44
CA ILE A 151 -4.60 9.25 -2.22
C ILE A 151 -4.84 8.88 -3.68
N MET A 152 -5.87 9.46 -4.30
CA MET A 152 -6.27 9.12 -5.66
C MET A 152 -6.45 10.38 -6.51
N PRO A 153 -6.32 10.32 -7.84
CA PRO A 153 -6.84 11.37 -8.70
C PRO A 153 -8.35 11.60 -8.45
N VAL A 154 -8.79 12.85 -8.47
CA VAL A 154 -10.23 13.16 -8.27
C VAL A 154 -11.06 12.81 -9.51
N SER A 155 -10.44 12.76 -10.71
CA SER A 155 -11.05 12.52 -12.00
C SER A 155 -10.02 11.95 -12.98
N GLU A 156 -10.47 11.42 -14.10
CA GLU A 156 -9.63 11.15 -15.29
C GLU A 156 -9.35 12.44 -16.09
N ASP A 157 -10.16 13.48 -15.93
CA ASP A 157 -9.99 14.77 -16.55
C ASP A 157 -8.96 15.62 -15.81
N MET A 158 -7.86 15.95 -16.49
CA MET A 158 -6.76 16.73 -15.91
C MET A 158 -7.20 18.15 -15.54
N ASP A 159 -8.20 18.73 -16.23
CA ASP A 159 -8.73 20.05 -15.90
C ASP A 159 -9.47 20.08 -14.55
N VAL A 160 -9.95 18.92 -14.08
CA VAL A 160 -10.53 18.76 -12.74
C VAL A 160 -9.42 18.50 -11.71
N CYS A 161 -8.36 17.78 -12.11
CA CYS A 161 -7.28 17.38 -11.22
C CYS A 161 -6.27 18.49 -10.94
N ARG A 162 -6.21 19.56 -11.75
CA ARG A 162 -5.16 20.58 -11.68
C ARG A 162 -5.70 22.00 -11.77
N CYS A 163 -5.22 22.86 -10.89
CA CYS A 163 -5.46 24.29 -10.92
C CYS A 163 -4.16 25.03 -11.21
N ASP A 164 -4.12 25.80 -12.32
CA ASP A 164 -2.99 26.64 -12.67
C ASP A 164 -3.05 27.96 -11.89
N LEU A 165 -2.01 28.24 -11.10
CA LEU A 165 -1.86 29.51 -10.40
C LEU A 165 -1.28 30.59 -11.33
N SER A 166 -1.41 31.87 -10.95
CA SER A 166 -0.99 33.02 -11.78
C SER A 166 0.52 33.08 -12.04
N ASP A 167 1.32 32.43 -11.20
CA ASP A 167 2.78 32.37 -11.24
C ASP A 167 3.34 31.18 -12.04
N GLY A 168 2.46 30.37 -12.65
CA GLY A 168 2.82 29.18 -13.40
C GLY A 168 3.00 27.93 -12.53
N GLU A 169 2.71 28.03 -11.22
CA GLU A 169 2.64 26.89 -10.32
C GLU A 169 1.31 26.14 -10.51
N ILE A 170 1.33 24.84 -10.24
CA ILE A 170 0.18 23.95 -10.35
C ILE A 170 -0.17 23.40 -8.98
N VAL A 171 -1.44 23.47 -8.59
CA VAL A 171 -2.00 22.78 -7.43
C VAL A 171 -2.80 21.58 -7.90
N ASN A 172 -2.41 20.39 -7.46
CA ASN A 172 -3.10 19.15 -7.77
C ASN A 172 -4.24 18.92 -6.78
N PHE A 173 -5.38 18.40 -7.24
CA PHE A 173 -6.49 18.01 -6.38
C PHE A 173 -6.52 16.50 -6.28
N TYR A 174 -6.41 15.98 -5.05
CA TYR A 174 -6.39 14.55 -4.79
C TYR A 174 -7.56 14.14 -3.91
N ARG A 175 -8.17 13.01 -4.26
CA ARG A 175 -9.19 12.36 -3.45
C ARG A 175 -8.54 11.61 -2.29
N VAL A 176 -9.06 11.81 -1.09
CA VAL A 176 -8.76 10.98 0.08
C VAL A 176 -9.82 9.89 0.16
N PHE A 177 -9.42 8.64 -0.02
CA PHE A 177 -10.33 7.50 0.00
C PHE A 177 -9.98 6.56 1.16
N PRO A 178 -10.88 6.37 2.13
CA PRO A 178 -10.66 5.47 3.26
C PRO A 178 -10.62 4.00 2.84
N LEU A 179 -9.71 3.26 3.46
CA LEU A 179 -9.50 1.84 3.25
C LEU A 179 -9.65 1.05 4.55
N TYR A 180 -10.13 -0.17 4.43
CA TYR A 180 -9.99 -1.20 5.45
C TYR A 180 -8.53 -1.67 5.52
N ASN A 181 -8.13 -2.22 6.67
CA ASN A 181 -6.77 -2.77 6.83
C ASN A 181 -6.47 -3.86 5.78
N SER A 182 -7.43 -4.74 5.49
CA SER A 182 -7.28 -5.78 4.46
C SER A 182 -7.04 -5.21 3.05
N GLU A 183 -7.64 -4.07 2.73
CA GLU A 183 -7.45 -3.38 1.44
C GLU A 183 -6.08 -2.71 1.36
N LEU A 184 -5.61 -2.11 2.47
CA LEU A 184 -4.25 -1.57 2.56
C LEU A 184 -3.21 -2.68 2.37
N GLU A 185 -3.33 -3.77 3.11
CA GLU A 185 -2.42 -4.91 3.01
C GLU A 185 -2.40 -5.51 1.61
N PHE A 186 -3.60 -5.71 1.01
CA PHE A 186 -3.72 -6.16 -0.37
C PHE A 186 -3.01 -5.23 -1.35
N LYS A 187 -3.25 -3.91 -1.24
CA LYS A 187 -2.62 -2.91 -2.09
C LYS A 187 -1.09 -2.94 -1.95
N CYS A 188 -0.61 -3.10 -0.75
CA CYS A 188 0.81 -3.18 -0.47
C CYS A 188 1.47 -4.40 -1.12
N LEU A 189 0.79 -5.53 -1.16
CA LEU A 189 1.28 -6.78 -1.76
C LEU A 189 1.13 -6.81 -3.29
N ASN A 190 0.04 -6.24 -3.83
CA ASN A 190 -0.36 -6.44 -5.24
C ASN A 190 -0.36 -5.15 -6.06
N GLY A 191 -0.13 -4.01 -5.43
CA GLY A 191 -0.14 -2.72 -6.09
C GLY A 191 -1.53 -2.06 -6.15
N SER A 192 -1.53 -0.76 -6.46
CA SER A 192 -2.75 0.06 -6.46
C SER A 192 -3.73 -0.35 -7.57
N GLY A 193 -3.20 -0.74 -8.76
CA GLY A 193 -4.05 -1.19 -9.87
C GLY A 193 -4.87 -2.43 -9.48
N ALA A 194 -4.22 -3.43 -8.89
CA ALA A 194 -4.88 -4.65 -8.45
C ALA A 194 -5.98 -4.39 -7.39
N LEU A 195 -5.75 -3.44 -6.47
CA LEU A 195 -6.80 -3.05 -5.52
C LEU A 195 -7.96 -2.34 -6.24
N LEU A 196 -7.68 -1.42 -7.16
CA LEU A 196 -8.72 -0.71 -7.90
C LEU A 196 -9.58 -1.65 -8.76
N ASP A 197 -9.01 -2.71 -9.29
CA ASP A 197 -9.72 -3.75 -10.05
C ASP A 197 -10.71 -4.57 -9.19
N LYS A 198 -10.59 -4.53 -7.85
CA LYS A 198 -11.55 -5.15 -6.92
C LYS A 198 -12.83 -4.32 -6.75
N PHE A 199 -12.78 -3.02 -7.02
CA PHE A 199 -13.95 -2.17 -7.01
C PHE A 199 -14.73 -2.33 -8.31
N ASP A 200 -16.07 -2.14 -8.23
CA ASP A 200 -16.90 -2.07 -9.45
C ASP A 200 -16.39 -0.94 -10.36
N ARG A 201 -16.38 -1.15 -11.67
CA ARG A 201 -15.93 -0.16 -12.66
C ARG A 201 -16.68 1.18 -12.59
N ASN A 202 -17.90 1.18 -12.03
CA ASN A 202 -18.72 2.37 -11.83
C ASN A 202 -18.69 2.87 -10.38
N TYR A 203 -17.78 2.35 -9.55
CA TYR A 203 -17.67 2.77 -8.16
C TYR A 203 -17.27 4.25 -8.09
N ASN A 204 -18.06 5.06 -7.41
CA ASN A 204 -17.88 6.53 -7.38
C ASN A 204 -16.97 7.02 -6.24
N PHE A 205 -16.34 6.11 -5.51
CA PHE A 205 -15.40 6.40 -4.41
C PHE A 205 -15.95 7.38 -3.36
N ILE A 206 -17.24 7.23 -3.02
CA ILE A 206 -17.85 7.91 -1.87
C ILE A 206 -17.38 7.19 -0.59
N THR A 207 -17.11 7.98 0.44
CA THR A 207 -16.78 7.46 1.78
C THR A 207 -18.06 6.94 2.44
N ASP A 208 -18.39 5.70 2.16
CA ASP A 208 -19.52 4.99 2.74
C ASP A 208 -19.01 4.06 3.84
N ILE A 209 -19.34 4.38 5.10
CA ILE A 209 -18.91 3.59 6.27
C ILE A 209 -19.57 2.21 6.33
N ASP A 210 -20.68 2.02 5.63
CA ASP A 210 -21.42 0.76 5.58
C ASP A 210 -20.97 -0.14 4.40
N ARG A 211 -20.07 0.33 3.53
CA ARG A 211 -19.55 -0.51 2.45
C ARG A 211 -18.81 -1.72 3.01
N PRO A 212 -18.98 -2.91 2.44
CA PRO A 212 -18.12 -4.03 2.80
C PRO A 212 -16.70 -3.83 2.25
N PRO A 213 -15.67 -4.42 2.88
CA PRO A 213 -14.34 -4.46 2.29
C PRO A 213 -14.38 -5.24 0.96
N VAL A 214 -13.70 -4.71 -0.07
CA VAL A 214 -13.56 -5.39 -1.37
C VAL A 214 -12.52 -6.51 -1.33
N VAL A 215 -11.73 -6.55 -0.25
CA VAL A 215 -10.78 -7.60 0.08
C VAL A 215 -11.16 -8.17 1.44
N THR A 216 -11.54 -9.44 1.47
CA THR A 216 -11.89 -10.15 2.71
C THR A 216 -10.64 -10.69 3.41
N LYS A 217 -10.78 -11.07 4.70
CA LYS A 217 -9.69 -11.69 5.47
C LYS A 217 -9.18 -13.00 4.87
N ASP A 218 -10.01 -13.69 4.09
CA ASP A 218 -9.61 -14.93 3.42
C ASP A 218 -8.45 -14.68 2.43
N PHE A 219 -8.37 -13.48 1.87
CA PHE A 219 -7.25 -13.09 1.03
C PHE A 219 -5.93 -12.91 1.83
N LEU A 220 -6.01 -12.48 3.08
CA LEU A 220 -4.86 -12.36 3.98
C LEU A 220 -4.26 -13.71 4.38
N ASN A 221 -4.99 -14.79 4.13
CA ASN A 221 -4.48 -16.15 4.28
C ASN A 221 -3.50 -16.56 3.17
N ILE A 222 -3.49 -15.84 2.04
CA ILE A 222 -2.60 -16.17 0.90
C ILE A 222 -1.23 -15.53 1.15
N ILE A 223 -0.21 -16.37 1.25
CA ILE A 223 1.21 -15.95 1.31
C ILE A 223 1.72 -15.71 -0.10
N ASP A 224 1.48 -16.68 -1.02
CA ASP A 224 1.92 -16.59 -2.41
C ASP A 224 1.09 -17.52 -3.31
N THR A 225 1.08 -17.25 -4.63
CA THR A 225 0.38 -18.08 -5.60
C THR A 225 1.27 -18.40 -6.80
N VAL A 226 1.18 -19.62 -7.29
CA VAL A 226 1.89 -20.02 -8.53
C VAL A 226 1.39 -19.20 -9.72
N GLU A 227 0.11 -18.81 -9.74
CA GLU A 227 -0.49 -18.03 -10.81
C GLU A 227 0.15 -16.64 -10.96
N SER A 228 0.46 -15.97 -9.85
CA SER A 228 1.10 -14.63 -9.87
C SER A 228 2.46 -14.64 -10.58
N HIS A 229 3.15 -15.77 -10.58
CA HIS A 229 4.46 -15.96 -11.22
C HIS A 229 4.34 -16.59 -12.62
N SER A 230 3.49 -17.59 -12.78
CA SER A 230 3.31 -18.24 -14.09
C SER A 230 2.63 -17.32 -15.10
N SER A 231 1.72 -16.44 -14.68
CA SER A 231 1.12 -15.45 -15.57
C SER A 231 2.15 -14.50 -16.19
N LYS A 232 3.24 -14.18 -15.50
CA LYS A 232 4.34 -13.39 -16.07
C LYS A 232 5.04 -14.10 -17.21
N ILE A 233 5.18 -15.44 -17.14
CA ILE A 233 5.74 -16.26 -18.22
C ILE A 233 4.89 -16.09 -19.48
N GLU A 234 3.58 -16.17 -19.35
CA GLU A 234 2.64 -16.02 -20.46
C GLU A 234 2.60 -14.58 -21.00
N GLN A 235 2.41 -13.59 -20.11
CA GLN A 235 2.30 -12.18 -20.50
C GLN A 235 3.55 -11.65 -21.19
N LYS A 236 4.74 -12.03 -20.69
CA LYS A 236 6.04 -11.62 -21.25
C LYS A 236 6.57 -12.58 -22.32
N GLN A 237 5.83 -13.67 -22.63
CA GLN A 237 6.20 -14.70 -23.61
C GLN A 237 7.60 -15.27 -23.35
N LEU A 238 7.91 -15.57 -22.09
CA LEU A 238 9.22 -16.07 -21.66
C LEU A 238 9.41 -17.54 -22.08
N ASP A 239 10.59 -17.89 -22.58
CA ASP A 239 10.92 -19.26 -22.97
C ASP A 239 11.35 -20.10 -21.74
N THR A 240 10.41 -20.32 -20.83
CA THR A 240 10.60 -21.13 -19.63
C THR A 240 9.31 -21.89 -19.30
N PRO A 241 9.39 -23.10 -18.70
CA PRO A 241 8.21 -23.88 -18.36
C PRO A 241 7.31 -23.19 -17.32
N MET A 242 5.99 -23.23 -17.51
CA MET A 242 5.00 -22.65 -16.58
C MET A 242 5.15 -23.14 -15.15
N ILE A 243 5.54 -24.40 -14.94
CA ILE A 243 5.78 -24.97 -13.60
C ILE A 243 6.89 -24.25 -12.83
N ASN A 244 7.75 -23.50 -13.51
CA ASN A 244 8.82 -22.75 -12.85
C ASN A 244 8.30 -21.59 -12.00
N GLY A 245 7.07 -21.11 -12.22
CA GLY A 245 6.37 -20.21 -11.31
C GLY A 245 6.26 -20.74 -9.88
N ALA A 246 6.31 -22.07 -9.69
CA ALA A 246 6.26 -22.72 -8.40
C ALA A 246 7.64 -22.94 -7.73
N ASN A 247 8.77 -22.63 -8.39
CA ASN A 247 10.10 -23.04 -7.92
C ASN A 247 10.43 -22.48 -6.53
N HIS A 248 10.32 -21.17 -6.34
CA HIS A 248 10.68 -20.52 -5.08
C HIS A 248 9.69 -20.84 -3.96
N ILE A 249 8.37 -20.85 -4.25
CA ILE A 249 7.33 -21.28 -3.32
C ILE A 249 7.63 -22.70 -2.81
N SER A 250 7.97 -23.61 -3.74
CA SER A 250 8.30 -25.00 -3.41
C SER A 250 9.58 -25.14 -2.55
N ALA A 251 10.58 -24.29 -2.80
CA ALA A 251 11.79 -24.28 -1.99
C ALA A 251 11.50 -23.79 -0.56
N TYR A 252 10.66 -22.76 -0.41
CA TYR A 252 10.25 -22.27 0.90
C TYR A 252 9.36 -23.27 1.64
N PHE A 253 8.34 -23.80 0.97
CA PHE A 253 7.45 -24.84 1.53
C PHE A 253 8.24 -26.06 2.01
N ARG A 254 9.22 -26.53 1.21
CA ARG A 254 10.09 -27.63 1.62
C ARG A 254 10.89 -27.31 2.87
N TRP A 255 11.42 -26.10 2.97
CA TRP A 255 12.17 -25.65 4.14
C TRP A 255 11.28 -25.61 5.38
N ILE A 256 10.05 -25.05 5.27
CA ILE A 256 9.02 -25.03 6.33
C ILE A 256 8.69 -26.45 6.79
N MET A 257 8.46 -27.37 5.85
CA MET A 257 8.16 -28.77 6.12
C MET A 257 9.34 -29.48 6.85
N GLU A 258 10.57 -29.29 6.37
CA GLU A 258 11.78 -29.89 6.99
C GLU A 258 12.09 -29.34 8.39
N HIS A 259 11.56 -28.14 8.73
CA HIS A 259 11.69 -27.52 10.05
C HIS A 259 10.48 -27.73 10.97
N ASN A 260 9.51 -28.57 10.56
CA ASN A 260 8.28 -28.89 11.31
C ASN A 260 7.45 -27.62 11.66
N MET A 261 7.32 -26.71 10.68
CA MET A 261 6.55 -25.45 10.81
C MET A 261 5.20 -25.51 10.08
N LEU A 262 4.80 -26.66 9.55
CA LEU A 262 3.44 -26.90 9.09
C LEU A 262 2.50 -27.11 10.30
N SER A 263 1.21 -26.72 10.15
CA SER A 263 0.20 -26.98 11.17
C SER A 263 -0.12 -28.46 11.28
N ASP A 264 -0.50 -28.90 12.47
CA ASP A 264 -0.85 -30.31 12.72
C ASP A 264 -2.04 -30.74 11.87
N ASP A 265 -3.07 -29.89 11.74
CA ASP A 265 -4.26 -30.16 10.92
C ASP A 265 -3.92 -30.32 9.44
N PHE A 266 -3.01 -29.50 8.91
CA PHE A 266 -2.53 -29.62 7.54
C PHE A 266 -1.75 -30.91 7.30
N VAL A 267 -0.86 -31.27 8.25
CA VAL A 267 -0.07 -32.51 8.16
C VAL A 267 -0.96 -33.72 8.28
N GLU A 268 -1.99 -33.71 9.14
CA GLU A 268 -2.96 -34.81 9.28
C GLU A 268 -3.79 -34.96 8.00
N PHE A 269 -4.24 -33.86 7.40
CA PHE A 269 -5.04 -33.90 6.17
C PHE A 269 -4.28 -34.43 4.96
N PHE A 270 -2.97 -34.13 4.83
CA PHE A 270 -2.11 -34.52 3.73
C PHE A 270 -1.02 -35.52 4.17
N GLU A 271 -1.30 -36.42 5.12
CA GLU A 271 -0.31 -37.30 5.75
C GLU A 271 0.49 -38.12 4.74
N GLU A 272 -0.19 -38.77 3.76
CA GLU A 272 0.45 -39.62 2.75
C GLU A 272 1.31 -38.78 1.78
N GLU A 273 0.80 -37.62 1.33
CA GLU A 273 1.51 -36.73 0.43
C GLU A 273 2.75 -36.10 1.10
N ILE A 274 2.60 -35.62 2.31
CA ILE A 274 3.71 -35.03 3.09
C ILE A 274 4.80 -36.11 3.33
N GLN A 275 4.41 -37.34 3.64
CA GLN A 275 5.38 -38.41 3.80
C GLN A 275 6.09 -38.74 2.45
N ALA A 276 5.36 -38.76 1.34
CA ALA A 276 5.95 -38.98 0.02
C ALA A 276 6.90 -37.85 -0.40
N LEU A 277 6.60 -36.59 0.01
CA LEU A 277 7.48 -35.43 -0.21
C LEU A 277 8.76 -35.54 0.64
N LYS A 278 8.66 -35.89 1.92
CA LYS A 278 9.81 -36.15 2.81
C LYS A 278 10.72 -37.26 2.27
N ASP A 279 10.12 -38.29 1.69
CA ASP A 279 10.84 -39.40 1.06
C ASP A 279 11.40 -39.07 -0.33
N LYS A 280 11.18 -37.82 -0.84
CA LYS A 280 11.56 -37.37 -2.20
C LYS A 280 10.99 -38.22 -3.34
N LYS A 281 9.81 -38.81 -3.13
CA LYS A 281 9.12 -39.63 -4.14
C LYS A 281 8.27 -38.74 -5.08
N ASN A 282 7.87 -37.55 -4.63
CA ASN A 282 7.02 -36.63 -5.37
C ASN A 282 7.69 -35.25 -5.56
N ASP A 283 7.33 -34.56 -6.64
CA ASP A 283 7.75 -33.18 -6.90
C ASP A 283 6.84 -32.22 -6.12
N ILE A 284 7.43 -31.44 -5.23
CA ILE A 284 6.72 -30.45 -4.38
C ILE A 284 5.96 -29.43 -5.22
N ARG A 285 6.49 -29.00 -6.38
CA ARG A 285 5.82 -28.08 -7.29
C ARG A 285 4.47 -28.64 -7.77
N LYS A 286 4.45 -29.94 -8.12
CA LYS A 286 3.22 -30.62 -8.53
C LYS A 286 2.24 -30.77 -7.37
N PHE A 287 2.72 -31.00 -6.17
CA PHE A 287 1.87 -31.03 -4.98
C PHE A 287 1.21 -29.66 -4.74
N ILE A 288 1.97 -28.57 -4.78
CA ILE A 288 1.42 -27.21 -4.63
C ILE A 288 0.39 -26.92 -5.74
N ILE A 289 0.71 -27.20 -7.00
CA ILE A 289 -0.18 -26.90 -8.13
C ILE A 289 -1.46 -27.76 -8.08
N ASN A 290 -1.34 -29.05 -7.82
CA ASN A 290 -2.46 -29.99 -8.01
C ASN A 290 -3.29 -30.22 -6.74
N SER A 291 -2.64 -30.24 -5.58
CA SER A 291 -3.30 -30.54 -4.30
C SER A 291 -3.66 -29.26 -3.51
N LEU A 292 -2.91 -28.18 -3.72
CA LEU A 292 -3.12 -26.90 -3.04
C LEU A 292 -3.63 -25.80 -3.98
N SER A 293 -4.11 -26.16 -5.18
CA SER A 293 -4.64 -25.22 -6.18
C SER A 293 -3.65 -24.11 -6.59
N GLY A 294 -2.36 -24.34 -6.40
CA GLY A 294 -1.30 -23.35 -6.67
C GLY A 294 -1.15 -22.29 -5.61
N GLU A 295 -1.78 -22.42 -4.45
CA GLU A 295 -1.75 -21.45 -3.36
C GLU A 295 -0.86 -21.92 -2.20
N PHE A 296 -0.15 -20.99 -1.58
CA PHE A 296 0.55 -21.18 -0.32
C PHE A 296 -0.09 -20.28 0.73
N LEU A 297 -0.63 -20.86 1.81
CA LEU A 297 -1.52 -20.19 2.75
C LEU A 297 -0.97 -20.22 4.17
N TYR A 298 -1.31 -19.20 4.97
CA TYR A 298 -0.99 -19.15 6.41
C TYR A 298 -1.61 -20.29 7.20
N ASP A 299 -2.82 -20.74 6.85
CA ASP A 299 -3.48 -21.88 7.52
C ASP A 299 -2.71 -23.20 7.41
N MET A 300 -1.78 -23.29 6.46
CA MET A 300 -0.86 -24.43 6.34
C MET A 300 0.23 -24.42 7.39
N LEU A 301 0.43 -23.32 8.11
CA LEU A 301 1.55 -23.08 9.02
C LEU A 301 1.12 -23.15 10.47
N ASN A 302 2.03 -23.58 11.33
CA ASN A 302 1.88 -23.39 12.78
C ASN A 302 2.31 -21.96 13.20
N ASP A 303 2.14 -21.60 14.46
CA ASP A 303 2.43 -20.26 14.99
C ASP A 303 3.86 -19.79 14.67
N GLU A 304 4.86 -20.67 14.78
CA GLU A 304 6.26 -20.33 14.49
C GLU A 304 6.47 -20.13 12.98
N GLY A 305 5.86 -20.98 12.16
CA GLY A 305 5.89 -20.88 10.71
C GLY A 305 5.24 -19.59 10.21
N SER A 306 4.06 -19.27 10.75
CA SER A 306 3.33 -18.02 10.42
C SER A 306 4.14 -16.79 10.81
N ALA A 307 4.63 -16.72 12.04
CA ALA A 307 5.41 -15.58 12.53
C ALA A 307 6.74 -15.40 11.76
N PHE A 308 7.40 -16.50 11.37
CA PHE A 308 8.61 -16.42 10.53
C PHE A 308 8.29 -15.99 9.10
N THR A 309 7.18 -16.46 8.55
CA THR A 309 6.73 -16.07 7.20
C THR A 309 6.37 -14.59 7.15
N ASP A 310 5.66 -14.06 8.14
CA ASP A 310 5.41 -12.62 8.29
C ASP A 310 6.72 -11.82 8.31
N TYR A 311 7.69 -12.28 9.06
CA TYR A 311 8.99 -11.61 9.14
C TYR A 311 9.77 -11.65 7.83
N TYR A 312 9.72 -12.73 7.06
CA TYR A 312 10.64 -12.95 5.96
C TYR A 312 10.01 -12.80 4.56
N TYR A 313 8.73 -13.13 4.40
CA TYR A 313 8.03 -13.01 3.11
C TYR A 313 7.58 -11.57 2.82
N ASN A 314 7.58 -10.70 3.82
CA ASN A 314 7.12 -9.33 3.73
C ASN A 314 8.20 -8.38 3.18
N PHE A 315 7.85 -7.50 2.23
CA PHE A 315 8.75 -6.54 1.57
C PHE A 315 9.13 -5.30 2.41
N TYR A 316 8.55 -5.16 3.63
CA TYR A 316 8.55 -3.88 4.36
C TYR A 316 9.62 -3.74 5.44
N HIS A 317 10.55 -4.65 5.52
CA HIS A 317 11.73 -4.45 6.35
C HIS A 317 12.74 -3.61 5.54
N GLY A 318 13.29 -2.53 6.13
CA GLY A 318 14.19 -1.60 5.45
C GLY A 318 15.30 -2.26 4.62
N GLU A 319 15.99 -1.51 3.78
CA GLU A 319 16.97 -1.98 2.77
C GLU A 319 18.03 -2.96 3.29
N ASP A 320 18.28 -3.01 4.61
CA ASP A 320 19.30 -3.86 5.24
C ASP A 320 18.74 -5.19 5.83
N GLU A 321 17.41 -5.43 5.79
CA GLU A 321 16.84 -6.65 6.36
C GLU A 321 16.55 -7.71 5.28
N PRO A 322 16.74 -9.02 5.59
CA PRO A 322 16.51 -10.08 4.63
C PRO A 322 15.02 -10.19 4.29
N CYS A 323 14.69 -10.22 3.00
CA CYS A 323 13.33 -10.51 2.54
C CYS A 323 13.35 -11.64 1.49
N PHE A 324 12.35 -12.50 1.53
CA PHE A 324 12.33 -13.70 0.69
C PHE A 324 12.35 -13.38 -0.81
N PRO A 325 11.55 -12.45 -1.34
CA PRO A 325 11.61 -12.12 -2.77
C PRO A 325 12.98 -11.60 -3.21
N GLY A 326 13.61 -10.72 -2.42
CA GLY A 326 14.96 -10.24 -2.71
C GLY A 326 16.01 -11.37 -2.69
N ASP A 327 15.85 -12.36 -1.79
CA ASP A 327 16.75 -13.51 -1.72
C ASP A 327 16.52 -14.50 -2.88
N VAL A 328 15.30 -14.60 -3.43
CA VAL A 328 15.02 -15.34 -4.68
C VAL A 328 15.77 -14.71 -5.85
N ASP A 329 15.76 -13.38 -5.97
CA ASP A 329 16.51 -12.65 -7.00
C ASP A 329 18.02 -12.79 -6.79
N ASN A 330 18.50 -12.72 -5.55
CA ASN A 330 19.92 -12.93 -5.23
C ASN A 330 20.38 -14.34 -5.65
N VAL A 331 19.57 -15.39 -5.48
CA VAL A 331 19.90 -16.75 -5.95
C VAL A 331 19.95 -16.80 -7.46
N ALA A 332 19.07 -16.11 -8.17
CA ALA A 332 19.11 -16.02 -9.63
C ALA A 332 20.36 -15.27 -10.11
N LEU A 333 20.71 -14.17 -9.46
CA LEU A 333 21.92 -13.40 -9.72
C LEU A 333 23.20 -14.24 -9.49
N ASP A 334 23.26 -14.96 -8.36
CA ASP A 334 24.37 -15.88 -8.05
C ASP A 334 24.50 -17.01 -9.10
N PHE A 335 23.37 -17.48 -9.62
CA PHE A 335 23.34 -18.58 -10.58
C PHE A 335 23.77 -18.15 -11.99
N PHE A 336 23.28 -17.01 -12.47
CA PHE A 336 23.53 -16.53 -13.84
C PHE A 336 24.72 -15.61 -13.97
N GLY A 337 25.08 -14.89 -12.89
CA GLY A 337 26.01 -13.74 -12.91
C GLY A 337 25.34 -12.48 -13.47
N GLU A 338 25.90 -11.32 -13.15
CA GLU A 338 25.29 -10.00 -13.40
C GLU A 338 24.92 -9.75 -14.87
N GLU A 339 25.81 -10.13 -15.82
CA GLU A 339 25.60 -9.93 -17.26
C GLU A 339 24.40 -10.71 -17.79
N LYS A 340 24.27 -12.00 -17.40
CA LYS A 340 23.18 -12.85 -17.86
C LYS A 340 21.87 -12.61 -17.10
N TYR A 341 21.96 -12.25 -15.80
CA TYR A 341 20.80 -11.90 -14.99
C TYR A 341 20.01 -10.72 -15.59
N ASN A 342 20.70 -9.74 -16.16
CA ASN A 342 20.11 -8.55 -16.78
C ASN A 342 19.85 -8.69 -18.30
N CYS A 343 19.88 -9.90 -18.86
CA CYS A 343 19.64 -10.06 -20.30
C CYS A 343 18.15 -9.91 -20.66
N GLU A 344 17.87 -9.37 -21.85
CA GLU A 344 16.50 -9.15 -22.36
C GLU A 344 15.67 -10.43 -22.43
N GLU A 345 16.29 -11.59 -22.61
CA GLU A 345 15.64 -12.90 -22.67
C GLU A 345 14.84 -13.23 -21.40
N PHE A 346 15.30 -12.71 -20.25
CA PHE A 346 14.65 -12.97 -18.95
C PHE A 346 13.52 -11.98 -18.64
N GLY A 347 13.42 -10.86 -19.34
CA GLY A 347 12.35 -9.88 -19.15
C GLY A 347 12.17 -9.44 -17.71
N ASP A 348 13.28 -9.23 -16.98
CA ASP A 348 13.36 -8.92 -15.55
C ASP A 348 12.83 -10.02 -14.60
N GLU A 349 12.65 -11.25 -15.09
CA GLU A 349 12.16 -12.39 -14.31
C GLU A 349 13.19 -13.55 -14.28
N ALA A 350 14.45 -13.23 -14.09
CA ALA A 350 15.55 -14.22 -14.14
C ALA A 350 15.34 -15.42 -13.19
N TYR A 351 14.67 -15.21 -12.04
CA TYR A 351 14.39 -16.28 -11.08
C TYR A 351 13.54 -17.43 -11.65
N LEU A 352 12.69 -17.16 -12.66
CA LEU A 352 11.86 -18.17 -13.33
C LEU A 352 12.68 -19.13 -14.21
N PHE A 353 13.91 -18.76 -14.55
CA PHE A 353 14.81 -19.55 -15.40
C PHE A 353 15.80 -20.43 -14.61
N VAL A 354 15.87 -20.24 -13.28
CA VAL A 354 16.74 -21.07 -12.44
C VAL A 354 16.18 -22.49 -12.34
N PRO A 355 16.95 -23.55 -12.71
CA PRO A 355 16.46 -24.92 -12.64
C PRO A 355 16.11 -25.33 -11.20
N TYR A 356 14.97 -26.00 -11.03
CA TYR A 356 14.56 -26.54 -9.73
C TYR A 356 15.24 -27.87 -9.45
N ASP A 357 16.35 -27.85 -8.72
CA ASP A 357 17.12 -29.00 -8.30
C ASP A 357 17.64 -28.88 -6.86
N GLU A 358 18.41 -29.87 -6.39
CA GLU A 358 19.00 -29.84 -5.05
C GLU A 358 20.04 -28.72 -4.86
N ASN A 359 20.65 -28.21 -5.92
CA ASN A 359 21.60 -27.09 -5.82
C ASN A 359 20.84 -25.78 -5.61
N TYR A 360 19.75 -25.59 -6.36
CA TYR A 360 18.83 -24.48 -6.14
C TYR A 360 18.28 -24.48 -4.71
N TYR A 361 17.75 -25.62 -4.24
CA TYR A 361 17.26 -25.74 -2.88
C TYR A 361 18.32 -25.40 -1.84
N LYS A 362 19.55 -25.91 -2.00
CA LYS A 362 20.65 -25.58 -1.09
C LYS A 362 21.05 -24.09 -1.15
N ALA A 363 20.94 -23.45 -2.30
CA ALA A 363 21.17 -22.02 -2.44
C ALA A 363 20.11 -21.23 -1.65
N MET A 364 18.83 -21.54 -1.87
CA MET A 364 17.71 -20.94 -1.11
C MET A 364 17.85 -21.16 0.41
N CYS A 365 18.19 -22.39 0.84
CA CYS A 365 18.39 -22.68 2.28
C CYS A 365 19.45 -21.79 2.93
N ARG A 366 20.49 -21.34 2.22
CA ARG A 366 21.51 -20.44 2.80
C ARG A 366 20.88 -19.12 3.23
N TYR A 367 20.04 -18.55 2.39
CA TYR A 367 19.33 -17.29 2.65
C TYR A 367 18.25 -17.47 3.71
N ILE A 368 17.37 -18.46 3.56
CA ILE A 368 16.29 -18.74 4.51
C ILE A 368 16.86 -19.00 5.94
N ASN A 369 17.94 -19.79 6.07
CA ASN A 369 18.58 -20.03 7.35
C ASN A 369 19.22 -18.77 7.96
N LYS A 370 19.72 -17.84 7.13
CA LYS A 370 20.24 -16.55 7.61
C LYS A 370 19.11 -15.71 8.17
N ALA A 371 18.00 -15.58 7.42
CA ALA A 371 16.79 -14.87 7.84
C ALA A 371 16.20 -15.46 9.12
N TYR A 372 16.07 -16.78 9.20
CA TYR A 372 15.54 -17.46 10.38
C TYR A 372 16.40 -17.25 11.65
N ARG A 373 17.74 -17.21 11.50
CA ARG A 373 18.62 -16.86 12.63
C ARG A 373 18.42 -15.41 13.11
N ALA A 374 18.19 -14.48 12.18
CA ALA A 374 17.88 -13.09 12.50
C ALA A 374 16.54 -12.98 13.23
N PHE A 375 15.49 -13.60 12.71
CA PHE A 375 14.17 -13.72 13.35
C PHE A 375 14.25 -14.26 14.78
N LYS A 376 14.95 -15.39 15.01
CA LYS A 376 15.10 -15.97 16.35
C LYS A 376 15.90 -15.07 17.30
N LYS A 377 16.78 -14.20 16.78
CA LYS A 377 17.54 -13.25 17.58
C LYS A 377 16.69 -12.05 18.01
N GLN A 378 15.80 -11.55 17.14
CA GLN A 378 14.86 -10.48 17.47
C GLN A 378 13.83 -10.95 18.49
N ASN A 379 13.22 -12.14 18.30
CA ASN A 379 12.27 -12.71 19.26
C ASN A 379 12.85 -12.90 20.66
N LYS A 380 14.16 -13.18 20.80
CA LYS A 380 14.81 -13.29 22.12
C LYS A 380 15.03 -11.93 22.79
N ARG A 381 15.02 -10.82 22.04
CA ARG A 381 15.18 -9.45 22.57
C ARG A 381 13.85 -8.82 23.00
N GLY A 382 12.71 -9.43 22.67
CA GLY A 382 11.38 -8.92 23.02
C GLY A 382 10.98 -7.67 22.20
N ASP A 383 11.54 -7.49 21.02
CA ASP A 383 11.32 -6.31 20.16
C ASP A 383 10.01 -6.39 19.34
N PHE A 384 9.21 -7.45 19.51
CA PHE A 384 7.83 -7.51 19.02
C PHE A 384 6.88 -7.12 20.17
N LYS A 385 6.46 -5.86 20.19
CA LYS A 385 5.28 -5.37 20.88
C LYS A 385 4.34 -4.73 19.90
#